data_c84399b0e70a3c078c41e3f03afb08f6
#
_entry.id   c84399b0e70a3c078c41e3f03afb08f6
#
_cell.length_a   1.000
_cell.length_b   1.000
_cell.length_c   1.000
_cell.angle_alpha   90.00
_cell.angle_beta   90.00
_cell.angle_gamma   90.00
#
_symmetry.space_group_name_H-M   'P 1'
#
loop_
_entity.id
_entity.type
_entity.pdbx_description
1 polymer ?
#
loop_
_entity_poly.entity_id
_entity_poly.type
_entity_poly.pdbx_seq_one_letter_code
_entity_poly.pdbx_strand_id
1 'polypeptide(L)'
;MTNSSVQAASLIGAEDGLIHHIRQHAQLSEAAHCVPGSWTYQSQFHILLSLGRRFTPTPSPDDLIGMPDRLCYSNAARYAQSHRDEGVVYAEGFALTHAGLYFYLPHAWVVRPDGTVLDPTWDDAPGRAYVGIPVADPSLWPDDGGGLLDDFDRTLPLLRDGFPQHALADLGRPLTAEGAP
;
A
#
# COMPACT_ATOMS: atom_id res chain seq x y z
N MET A 1 -15.21 -7.10 28.00
CA MET A 1 -14.54 -6.41 26.88
C MET A 1 -14.94 -7.15 25.63
N THR A 2 -15.52 -6.47 24.67
CA THR A 2 -16.10 -7.11 23.48
C THR A 2 -14.99 -7.50 22.51
N ASN A 3 -15.18 -8.57 21.74
CA ASN A 3 -14.25 -9.07 20.73
C ASN A 3 -13.78 -7.96 19.76
N SER A 4 -14.64 -6.98 19.49
CA SER A 4 -14.41 -5.82 18.64
C SER A 4 -13.29 -4.87 19.15
N SER A 5 -13.22 -4.63 20.48
CA SER A 5 -12.17 -3.75 21.04
C SER A 5 -10.79 -4.40 21.03
N VAL A 6 -10.70 -5.72 21.19
CA VAL A 6 -9.44 -6.47 21.09
C VAL A 6 -8.95 -6.51 19.66
N GLN A 7 -9.86 -6.67 18.70
CA GLN A 7 -9.53 -6.69 17.27
C GLN A 7 -9.06 -5.31 16.77
N ALA A 8 -9.69 -4.22 17.20
CA ALA A 8 -9.26 -2.87 16.89
C ALA A 8 -7.86 -2.56 17.47
N ALA A 9 -7.59 -2.93 18.72
CA ALA A 9 -6.28 -2.76 19.33
C ALA A 9 -5.18 -3.56 18.60
N SER A 10 -5.48 -4.77 18.13
CA SER A 10 -4.56 -5.60 17.35
C SER A 10 -4.25 -4.99 15.97
N LEU A 11 -5.24 -4.38 15.32
CA LEU A 11 -5.05 -3.69 14.05
C LEU A 11 -4.14 -2.45 14.21
N ILE A 12 -4.42 -1.61 15.20
CA ILE A 12 -3.60 -0.41 15.49
C ILE A 12 -2.13 -0.81 15.72
N GLY A 13 -1.87 -1.81 16.55
CA GLY A 13 -0.51 -2.28 16.78
C GLY A 13 0.19 -2.82 15.53
N ALA A 14 -0.55 -3.48 14.64
CA ALA A 14 -0.03 -3.97 13.36
C ALA A 14 0.32 -2.82 12.40
N GLU A 15 -0.56 -1.82 12.30
CA GLU A 15 -0.32 -0.61 11.50
C GLU A 15 0.88 0.19 12.00
N ASP A 16 0.98 0.40 13.32
CA ASP A 16 2.10 1.15 13.92
C ASP A 16 3.44 0.44 13.70
N GLY A 17 3.46 -0.89 13.78
CA GLY A 17 4.64 -1.68 13.46
C GLY A 17 5.06 -1.53 12.00
N LEU A 18 4.10 -1.54 11.08
CA LEU A 18 4.35 -1.35 9.65
C LEU A 18 4.89 0.06 9.35
N ILE A 19 4.30 1.09 9.95
CA ILE A 19 4.77 2.47 9.80
C ILE A 19 6.16 2.65 10.40
N HIS A 20 6.43 2.02 11.55
CA HIS A 20 7.75 2.04 12.15
C HIS A 20 8.80 1.43 11.19
N HIS A 21 8.48 0.29 10.57
CA HIS A 21 9.34 -0.33 9.56
C HIS A 21 9.63 0.62 8.39
N ILE A 22 8.60 1.26 7.83
CA ILE A 22 8.75 2.24 6.74
C ILE A 22 9.65 3.41 7.17
N ARG A 23 9.47 3.96 8.38
CA ARG A 23 10.31 5.03 8.92
C ARG A 23 11.78 4.62 9.07
N GLN A 24 12.04 3.43 9.59
CA GLN A 24 13.41 2.92 9.71
C GLN A 24 14.10 2.82 8.35
N HIS A 25 13.41 2.32 7.32
CA HIS A 25 13.98 2.22 5.98
C HIS A 25 14.16 3.59 5.31
N ALA A 26 13.29 4.56 5.57
CA ALA A 26 13.48 5.94 5.13
C ALA A 26 14.78 6.53 5.71
N GLN A 27 14.99 6.40 7.02
CA GLN A 27 16.21 6.87 7.70
C GLN A 27 17.48 6.19 7.16
N LEU A 28 17.43 4.87 6.89
CA LEU A 28 18.55 4.16 6.28
C LEU A 28 18.85 4.67 4.86
N SER A 29 17.81 4.97 4.08
CA SER A 29 17.97 5.53 2.72
C SER A 29 18.58 6.93 2.75
N GLU A 30 18.18 7.78 3.71
CA GLU A 30 18.80 9.11 3.90
C GLU A 30 20.29 8.98 4.24
N ALA A 31 20.63 8.11 5.17
CA ALA A 31 22.01 7.89 5.59
C ALA A 31 22.90 7.35 4.44
N ALA A 32 22.32 6.57 3.54
CA ALA A 32 23.03 6.00 2.40
C ALA A 32 23.23 6.99 1.23
N HIS A 33 22.54 8.13 1.20
CA HIS A 33 22.64 9.17 0.15
C HIS A 33 22.53 8.59 -1.27
N CYS A 34 21.58 7.67 -1.50
CA CYS A 34 21.47 6.91 -2.75
C CYS A 34 21.03 7.75 -3.95
N VAL A 35 20.41 8.94 -3.71
CA VAL A 35 19.91 9.82 -4.77
C VAL A 35 20.30 11.28 -4.48
N PRO A 36 20.33 12.16 -5.52
CA PRO A 36 20.60 13.58 -5.34
C PRO A 36 19.66 14.25 -4.36
N GLY A 37 20.17 15.12 -3.47
CA GLY A 37 19.37 15.84 -2.49
C GLY A 37 18.35 16.83 -3.09
N SER A 38 18.44 17.13 -4.39
CA SER A 38 17.50 17.95 -5.13
C SER A 38 16.22 17.22 -5.57
N TRP A 39 16.16 15.91 -5.38
CA TRP A 39 14.99 15.13 -5.73
C TRP A 39 13.87 15.32 -4.71
N THR A 40 12.63 15.18 -5.16
CA THR A 40 11.44 15.36 -4.31
C THR A 40 11.43 14.36 -3.16
N TYR A 41 11.81 13.10 -3.44
CA TYR A 41 11.90 12.04 -2.43
C TYR A 41 13.24 11.31 -2.50
N GLN A 42 13.75 10.93 -1.34
CA GLN A 42 15.03 10.22 -1.22
C GLN A 42 14.89 8.70 -1.42
N SER A 43 13.68 8.14 -1.29
CA SER A 43 13.36 6.73 -1.53
C SER A 43 11.84 6.53 -1.62
N GLN A 44 11.41 5.33 -2.05
CA GLN A 44 10.00 4.93 -2.01
C GLN A 44 9.40 5.01 -0.60
N PHE A 45 10.20 4.82 0.44
CA PHE A 45 9.74 4.96 1.83
C PHE A 45 9.37 6.41 2.17
N HIS A 46 10.07 7.40 1.60
CA HIS A 46 9.71 8.82 1.76
C HIS A 46 8.42 9.16 0.99
N ILE A 47 8.19 8.57 -0.18
CA ILE A 47 6.92 8.69 -0.89
C ILE A 47 5.79 8.15 0.02
N LEU A 48 5.97 6.96 0.58
CA LEU A 48 4.99 6.35 1.48
C LEU A 48 4.72 7.17 2.74
N LEU A 49 5.75 7.74 3.37
CA LEU A 49 5.58 8.60 4.55
C LEU A 49 4.85 9.90 4.24
N SER A 50 5.03 10.43 3.03
CA SER A 50 4.41 11.68 2.59
C SER A 50 2.98 11.50 2.09
N LEU A 51 2.72 10.49 1.28
CA LEU A 51 1.48 10.29 0.53
C LEU A 51 0.68 9.06 0.96
N GLY A 52 1.29 8.18 1.75
CA GLY A 52 0.71 6.91 2.15
C GLY A 52 -0.53 7.07 3.01
N ARG A 53 -1.39 6.06 2.93
CA ARG A 53 -2.62 5.90 3.67
C ARG A 53 -2.63 4.56 4.39
N ARG A 54 -3.36 4.49 5.51
CA ARG A 54 -3.69 3.24 6.21
C ARG A 54 -5.01 2.72 5.69
N PHE A 55 -5.08 1.42 5.43
CA PHE A 55 -6.29 0.77 4.94
C PHE A 55 -6.76 -0.30 5.90
N THR A 56 -8.08 -0.47 5.99
CA THR A 56 -8.68 -1.47 6.87
C THR A 56 -8.75 -2.82 6.17
N PRO A 57 -8.05 -3.85 6.69
CA PRO A 57 -8.20 -5.22 6.19
C PRO A 57 -9.64 -5.70 6.35
N THR A 58 -10.16 -6.38 5.34
CA THR A 58 -11.46 -7.04 5.41
C THR A 58 -11.32 -8.49 4.97
N PRO A 59 -12.13 -9.41 5.49
CA PRO A 59 -12.21 -10.76 4.93
C PRO A 59 -12.51 -10.69 3.45
N SER A 60 -11.90 -11.58 2.68
CA SER A 60 -12.21 -11.71 1.27
C SER A 60 -13.67 -12.12 1.07
N PRO A 61 -14.39 -11.56 0.09
CA PRO A 61 -15.72 -12.03 -0.26
C PRO A 61 -15.69 -13.50 -0.70
N ASP A 62 -16.75 -14.25 -0.40
CA ASP A 62 -16.83 -15.69 -0.74
C ASP A 62 -16.78 -15.96 -2.25
N ASP A 63 -17.11 -14.96 -3.07
CA ASP A 63 -17.08 -15.00 -4.52
C ASP A 63 -15.79 -14.46 -5.15
N LEU A 64 -14.85 -14.02 -4.33
CA LEU A 64 -13.53 -13.60 -4.82
C LEU A 64 -12.79 -14.80 -5.39
N ILE A 65 -12.53 -14.77 -6.67
CA ILE A 65 -11.66 -15.76 -7.31
C ILE A 65 -10.22 -15.34 -7.08
N GLY A 66 -9.48 -16.15 -6.31
CA GLY A 66 -8.06 -15.93 -6.05
C GLY A 66 -7.24 -15.89 -7.34
N MET A 67 -6.30 -14.97 -7.38
CA MET A 67 -5.39 -14.79 -8.51
C MET A 67 -4.01 -15.38 -8.18
N PRO A 68 -3.16 -15.68 -9.19
CA PRO A 68 -1.89 -16.37 -8.96
C PRO A 68 -0.99 -15.69 -7.92
N ASP A 69 -0.38 -16.49 -7.04
CA ASP A 69 0.61 -16.04 -6.07
C ASP A 69 1.78 -15.28 -6.72
N ARG A 70 2.40 -14.37 -5.96
CA ARG A 70 3.59 -13.60 -6.35
C ARG A 70 3.41 -12.65 -7.52
N LEU A 71 2.18 -12.40 -7.95
CA LEU A 71 1.84 -11.46 -9.02
C LEU A 71 0.97 -10.30 -8.50
N CYS A 72 1.17 -9.88 -7.24
CA CYS A 72 0.30 -8.93 -6.56
C CYS A 72 0.09 -7.62 -7.35
N TYR A 73 1.11 -7.07 -7.97
CA TYR A 73 1.01 -5.85 -8.77
C TYR A 73 0.06 -6.03 -9.96
N SER A 74 0.31 -7.06 -10.80
CA SER A 74 -0.57 -7.36 -11.94
C SER A 74 -1.97 -7.79 -11.51
N ASN A 75 -2.08 -8.57 -10.43
CA ASN A 75 -3.37 -9.03 -9.92
C ASN A 75 -4.24 -7.85 -9.47
N ALA A 76 -3.69 -6.97 -8.64
CA ALA A 76 -4.38 -5.77 -8.16
C ALA A 76 -4.76 -4.84 -9.30
N ALA A 77 -3.85 -4.60 -10.26
CA ALA A 77 -4.12 -3.76 -11.42
C ALA A 77 -5.23 -4.32 -12.31
N ARG A 78 -5.20 -5.63 -12.62
CA ARG A 78 -6.23 -6.30 -13.42
C ARG A 78 -7.58 -6.31 -12.71
N TYR A 79 -7.59 -6.56 -11.41
CA TYR A 79 -8.84 -6.53 -10.63
C TYR A 79 -9.44 -5.12 -10.62
N ALA A 80 -8.63 -4.09 -10.32
CA ALA A 80 -9.05 -2.70 -10.35
C ALA A 80 -9.59 -2.29 -11.74
N GLN A 81 -8.92 -2.71 -12.82
CA GLN A 81 -9.37 -2.43 -14.19
C GLN A 81 -10.72 -3.07 -14.51
N SER A 82 -10.96 -4.31 -14.05
CA SER A 82 -12.21 -5.04 -14.29
C SER A 82 -13.39 -4.50 -13.49
N HIS A 83 -13.14 -3.84 -12.34
CA HIS A 83 -14.16 -3.33 -11.43
C HIS A 83 -14.09 -1.79 -11.30
N ARG A 84 -13.57 -1.13 -12.33
CA ARG A 84 -13.39 0.32 -12.35
C ARG A 84 -14.68 1.09 -12.13
N ASP A 85 -15.78 0.60 -12.70
CA ASP A 85 -17.10 1.23 -12.60
C ASP A 85 -17.69 1.15 -11.17
N GLU A 86 -17.13 0.28 -10.32
CA GLU A 86 -17.46 0.17 -8.89
C GLU A 86 -16.66 1.15 -8.02
N GLY A 87 -15.77 1.93 -8.63
CA GLY A 87 -14.95 2.92 -7.93
C GLY A 87 -13.79 2.32 -7.14
N VAL A 88 -13.41 1.06 -7.38
CA VAL A 88 -12.21 0.46 -6.79
C VAL A 88 -10.96 1.00 -7.48
N VAL A 89 -9.88 1.18 -6.71
CA VAL A 89 -8.61 1.68 -7.22
C VAL A 89 -7.46 0.75 -6.84
N TYR A 90 -6.43 0.73 -7.65
CA TYR A 90 -5.15 0.09 -7.34
C TYR A 90 -4.47 0.80 -6.18
N ALA A 91 -3.84 0.04 -5.30
CA ALA A 91 -2.96 0.58 -4.27
C ALA A 91 -1.69 -0.26 -4.13
N GLU A 92 -0.59 0.41 -3.80
CA GLU A 92 0.71 -0.22 -3.65
C GLU A 92 1.46 0.36 -2.45
N GLY A 93 2.21 -0.49 -1.76
CA GLY A 93 3.01 -0.11 -0.62
C GLY A 93 3.55 -1.32 0.13
N PHE A 94 3.31 -1.37 1.43
CA PHE A 94 3.70 -2.49 2.28
C PHE A 94 2.49 -3.09 3.00
N ALA A 95 2.49 -4.41 3.11
CA ALA A 95 1.51 -5.13 3.91
C ALA A 95 2.20 -6.03 4.94
N LEU A 96 1.56 -6.21 6.11
CA LEU A 96 1.97 -7.18 7.11
C LEU A 96 1.26 -8.49 6.85
N THR A 97 2.02 -9.57 6.65
CA THR A 97 1.47 -10.90 6.37
C THR A 97 0.61 -11.45 7.51
N HIS A 98 -0.36 -12.29 7.17
CA HIS A 98 -1.22 -12.98 8.14
C HIS A 98 -0.52 -14.17 8.80
N ALA A 99 0.30 -14.90 8.07
CA ALA A 99 0.89 -16.17 8.50
C ALA A 99 1.99 -15.97 9.55
N GLY A 100 1.89 -16.63 10.70
CA GLY A 100 2.76 -16.79 11.87
C GLY A 100 4.18 -16.23 11.91
N LEU A 101 4.74 -15.83 10.80
CA LEU A 101 5.95 -15.04 10.65
C LEU A 101 5.53 -13.65 10.16
N TYR A 102 5.71 -12.65 10.99
CA TYR A 102 5.34 -11.25 10.68
C TYR A 102 6.35 -10.64 9.71
N PHE A 103 6.08 -10.76 8.41
CA PHE A 103 6.86 -10.07 7.39
C PHE A 103 6.15 -8.82 6.89
N TYR A 104 6.90 -7.73 6.81
CA TYR A 104 6.52 -6.53 6.09
C TYR A 104 6.99 -6.70 4.65
N LEU A 105 6.06 -6.89 3.73
CA LEU A 105 6.37 -7.17 2.32
C LEU A 105 5.91 -6.01 1.42
N PRO A 106 6.70 -5.65 0.40
CA PRO A 106 6.18 -4.88 -0.73
C PRO A 106 5.00 -5.63 -1.33
N HIS A 107 3.87 -4.94 -1.53
CA HIS A 107 2.64 -5.59 -1.94
C HIS A 107 1.69 -4.60 -2.65
N ALA A 108 0.78 -5.14 -3.45
CA ALA A 108 -0.31 -4.40 -4.07
C ALA A 108 -1.66 -5.07 -3.84
N TRP A 109 -2.68 -4.27 -3.71
CA TRP A 109 -4.07 -4.65 -3.45
C TRP A 109 -5.01 -3.67 -4.13
N VAL A 110 -6.32 -3.86 -4.01
CA VAL A 110 -7.29 -2.85 -4.38
C VAL A 110 -7.97 -2.24 -3.16
N VAL A 111 -8.37 -0.99 -3.29
CA VAL A 111 -9.09 -0.25 -2.27
C VAL A 111 -10.49 0.06 -2.77
N ARG A 112 -11.50 -0.25 -1.96
CA ARG A 112 -12.89 0.08 -2.21
C ARG A 112 -13.18 1.55 -1.86
N PRO A 113 -14.30 2.11 -2.35
CA PRO A 113 -14.69 3.49 -2.04
C PRO A 113 -14.84 3.78 -0.54
N ASP A 114 -15.11 2.78 0.28
CA ASP A 114 -15.20 2.89 1.74
C ASP A 114 -13.84 2.83 2.46
N GLY A 115 -12.74 2.72 1.72
CA GLY A 115 -11.38 2.63 2.25
C GLY A 115 -10.98 1.24 2.74
N THR A 116 -11.78 0.21 2.50
CA THR A 116 -11.45 -1.16 2.84
C THR A 116 -10.59 -1.84 1.77
N VAL A 117 -9.77 -2.80 2.20
CA VAL A 117 -8.92 -3.60 1.30
C VAL A 117 -9.70 -4.75 0.72
N LEU A 118 -9.46 -5.04 -0.56
CA LEU A 118 -9.69 -6.33 -1.17
C LEU A 118 -8.38 -6.79 -1.80
N ASP A 119 -7.92 -7.97 -1.42
CA ASP A 119 -6.62 -8.49 -1.85
C ASP A 119 -6.82 -9.74 -2.72
N PRO A 120 -6.71 -9.59 -4.05
CA PRO A 120 -6.94 -10.72 -4.96
C PRO A 120 -5.79 -11.73 -4.97
N THR A 121 -4.64 -11.43 -4.33
CA THR A 121 -3.49 -12.32 -4.25
C THR A 121 -3.50 -13.12 -2.95
N TRP A 122 -3.95 -12.51 -1.85
CA TRP A 122 -4.08 -13.14 -0.53
C TRP A 122 -5.56 -13.36 -0.18
N ASP A 123 -6.26 -14.05 -1.07
CA ASP A 123 -7.70 -14.30 -0.97
C ASP A 123 -8.09 -15.17 0.24
N ASP A 124 -7.26 -16.16 0.61
CA ASP A 124 -7.49 -17.04 1.76
C ASP A 124 -7.34 -16.33 3.11
N ALA A 125 -6.37 -15.42 3.20
CA ALA A 125 -6.03 -14.74 4.44
C ALA A 125 -5.42 -13.37 4.16
N PRO A 126 -6.23 -12.31 4.13
CA PRO A 126 -5.74 -10.95 3.90
C PRO A 126 -4.69 -10.56 4.93
N GLY A 127 -3.82 -9.63 4.56
CA GLY A 127 -2.81 -9.08 5.47
C GLY A 127 -3.43 -8.48 6.72
N ARG A 128 -2.63 -8.37 7.77
CA ARG A 128 -3.07 -7.79 9.07
C ARG A 128 -3.05 -6.27 9.09
N ALA A 129 -2.26 -5.65 8.23
CA ALA A 129 -2.19 -4.19 8.04
C ALA A 129 -1.72 -3.88 6.63
N TYR A 130 -2.18 -2.75 6.10
CA TYR A 130 -1.82 -2.23 4.79
C TYR A 130 -1.51 -0.74 4.89
N VAL A 131 -0.35 -0.34 4.40
CA VAL A 131 0.08 1.06 4.27
C VAL A 131 0.61 1.27 2.87
N GLY A 132 -0.02 2.15 2.10
CA GLY A 132 0.35 2.36 0.70
C GLY A 132 -0.30 3.59 0.08
N ILE A 133 -0.15 3.72 -1.22
CA ILE A 133 -0.64 4.85 -2.01
C ILE A 133 -1.79 4.35 -2.88
N PRO A 134 -3.01 4.90 -2.74
CA PRO A 134 -4.12 4.59 -3.62
C PRO A 134 -4.00 5.42 -4.90
N VAL A 135 -3.92 4.75 -6.05
CA VAL A 135 -3.69 5.35 -7.35
C VAL A 135 -4.98 5.35 -8.16
N ALA A 136 -5.53 6.54 -8.39
CA ALA A 136 -6.79 6.72 -9.15
C ALA A 136 -6.59 6.67 -10.66
N ASP A 137 -5.38 7.04 -11.15
CA ASP A 137 -5.11 7.07 -12.59
C ASP A 137 -4.73 5.68 -13.13
N PRO A 138 -5.60 5.05 -13.93
CA PRO A 138 -5.33 3.73 -14.48
C PRO A 138 -4.13 3.66 -15.43
N SER A 139 -3.66 4.79 -15.96
CA SER A 139 -2.49 4.83 -16.84
C SER A 139 -1.18 4.52 -16.10
N LEU A 140 -1.21 4.61 -14.77
CA LEU A 140 -0.07 4.28 -13.91
C LEU A 140 -0.15 2.84 -13.37
N TRP A 141 -1.26 2.12 -13.54
CA TRP A 141 -1.40 0.78 -12.99
C TRP A 141 -0.49 -0.22 -13.73
N PRO A 142 0.31 -1.02 -13.00
CA PRO A 142 1.24 -1.94 -13.64
C PRO A 142 0.52 -3.11 -14.32
N ASP A 143 0.93 -3.44 -15.54
CA ASP A 143 0.36 -4.56 -16.33
C ASP A 143 1.34 -5.71 -16.58
N ASP A 144 2.63 -5.53 -16.24
CA ASP A 144 3.74 -6.41 -16.58
C ASP A 144 4.44 -7.07 -15.37
N GLY A 145 3.90 -6.93 -14.16
CA GLY A 145 4.37 -7.60 -12.96
C GLY A 145 5.31 -6.78 -12.06
N GLY A 146 5.85 -5.65 -12.51
CA GLY A 146 6.60 -4.71 -11.65
C GLY A 146 5.68 -3.70 -10.96
N GLY A 147 6.02 -3.24 -9.75
CA GLY A 147 5.27 -2.21 -9.03
C GLY A 147 5.69 -0.79 -9.40
N LEU A 148 4.92 0.20 -8.95
CA LEU A 148 5.28 1.62 -9.06
C LEU A 148 6.43 2.00 -8.12
N LEU A 149 6.48 1.37 -6.96
CA LEU A 149 7.45 1.65 -5.90
C LEU A 149 8.55 0.58 -5.81
N ASP A 150 8.41 -0.53 -6.51
CA ASP A 150 9.32 -1.68 -6.48
C ASP A 150 10.15 -1.82 -7.78
N ASP A 151 9.61 -1.37 -8.90
CA ASP A 151 10.32 -1.33 -10.18
C ASP A 151 11.11 -0.03 -10.31
N PHE A 152 12.44 -0.15 -10.52
CA PHE A 152 13.35 1.00 -10.54
C PHE A 152 13.00 2.04 -11.64
N ASP A 153 12.65 1.59 -12.83
CA ASP A 153 12.36 2.49 -13.96
C ASP A 153 11.08 3.30 -13.73
N ARG A 154 10.11 2.74 -13.00
CA ARG A 154 8.86 3.40 -12.61
C ARG A 154 9.03 4.29 -11.38
N THR A 155 9.80 3.83 -10.41
CA THR A 155 10.02 4.56 -9.15
C THR A 155 10.87 5.82 -9.38
N LEU A 156 11.86 5.76 -10.27
CA LEU A 156 12.84 6.82 -10.46
C LEU A 156 12.22 8.19 -10.83
N PRO A 157 11.28 8.30 -11.79
CA PRO A 157 10.57 9.54 -12.05
C PRO A 157 9.79 10.06 -10.85
N LEU A 158 9.15 9.17 -10.08
CA LEU A 158 8.39 9.53 -8.88
C LEU A 158 9.29 10.08 -7.76
N LEU A 159 10.49 9.53 -7.61
CA LEU A 159 11.48 10.05 -6.66
C LEU A 159 11.96 11.44 -7.06
N ARG A 160 12.25 11.64 -8.36
CA ARG A 160 12.82 12.89 -8.88
C ARG A 160 11.79 14.03 -8.91
N ASP A 161 10.64 13.78 -9.51
CA ASP A 161 9.67 14.82 -9.89
C ASP A 161 8.46 14.88 -8.92
N GLY A 162 8.29 13.85 -8.08
CA GLY A 162 7.13 13.68 -7.21
C GLY A 162 6.01 12.88 -7.86
N PHE A 163 5.02 12.51 -7.05
CA PHE A 163 3.86 11.77 -7.51
C PHE A 163 2.80 12.75 -8.08
N PRO A 164 2.23 12.50 -9.27
CA PRO A 164 1.22 13.38 -9.83
C PRO A 164 -0.01 13.45 -8.91
N GLN A 165 -0.35 14.64 -8.41
CA GLN A 165 -1.45 14.80 -7.42
C GLN A 165 -2.81 14.33 -7.96
N HIS A 166 -3.08 14.54 -9.25
CA HIS A 166 -4.33 14.08 -9.88
C HIS A 166 -4.43 12.56 -10.02
N ALA A 167 -3.32 11.85 -9.87
CA ALA A 167 -3.27 10.39 -9.93
C ALA A 167 -3.57 9.72 -8.58
N LEU A 168 -3.71 10.49 -7.49
CA LEU A 168 -3.98 9.98 -6.16
C LEU A 168 -5.48 9.94 -5.88
N ALA A 169 -5.95 8.86 -5.26
CA ALA A 169 -7.29 8.79 -4.71
C ALA A 169 -7.30 9.26 -3.25
N ASP A 170 -8.34 9.96 -2.84
CA ASP A 170 -8.54 10.32 -1.42
C ASP A 170 -9.26 9.20 -0.66
N LEU A 171 -8.60 8.04 -0.58
CA LEU A 171 -9.10 6.83 0.08
C LEU A 171 -8.15 6.39 1.19
N GLY A 172 -8.71 5.78 2.23
CA GLY A 172 -7.95 5.36 3.40
C GLY A 172 -7.68 6.50 4.39
N ARG A 173 -7.09 6.16 5.54
CA ARG A 173 -6.76 7.11 6.62
C ARG A 173 -5.34 7.66 6.43
N PRO A 174 -5.11 9.00 6.54
CA PRO A 174 -3.76 9.57 6.47
C PRO A 174 -2.81 8.97 7.50
N LEU A 175 -1.51 8.87 7.19
CA LEU A 175 -0.50 8.43 8.15
C LEU A 175 -0.27 9.46 9.26
N THR A 176 -0.48 10.75 8.97
CA THR A 176 -0.18 11.88 9.87
C THR A 176 -1.34 12.27 10.78
N ALA A 177 -2.43 11.50 10.84
CA ALA A 177 -3.66 11.88 11.52
C ALA A 177 -3.69 11.63 13.03
N GLU A 178 -2.56 11.41 13.73
CA GLU A 178 -2.56 11.50 15.21
C GLU A 178 -1.17 11.87 15.73
N GLY A 179 -1.04 13.11 16.22
CA GLY A 179 0.08 13.52 17.06
C GLY A 179 1.25 14.19 16.34
N ALA A 180 1.02 15.29 15.64
CA ALA A 180 2.05 16.33 15.56
C ALA A 180 2.06 17.05 16.91
N PRO A 181 3.22 17.19 17.60
CA PRO A 181 3.34 17.95 18.84
C PRO A 181 3.08 19.42 18.63
#